data_fbf644e9750385dccf6ad2d6d6531f4a
#
_entry.id   fbf644e9750385dccf6ad2d6d6531f4a
#
_cell.length_a   1.000
_cell.length_b   1.000
_cell.length_c   1.000
_cell.angle_alpha   90.00
_cell.angle_beta   90.00
_cell.angle_gamma   90.00
#
_symmetry.space_group_name_H-M   'P 1'
#
loop_
_entity.id
_entity.type
_entity.pdbx_description
1 polymer ?
#
loop_
_entity_poly.entity_id
_entity_poly.type
_entity_poly.pdbx_seq_one_letter_code
_entity_poly.pdbx_strand_id
1 'polypeptide(L)'
;MKLKAIIACLVALTFTSVSHAQYKDWAKFERYQQKNTEVTSKPRAVFMGDSITDNWAKKDGDFFTANNFVGRGISGQTTSHMLVRFRRDVIDLQPKYVVILAGTNDIAKNNGEISLENILGNIISMCELAKVHKIKPVLCSVLPAAAYKWRKEIRPAEDIVKLNSMIQEYAKANRIPYVDYHSVLKDENNGLPEVHAADGVHPNVDCYKIMEKMILEYL
;
A
#
# COMPACT_ATOMS: atom_id res chain seq x y z
N MET A 1 86.26 2.31 4.72
CA MET A 1 85.13 1.84 3.94
C MET A 1 83.88 2.00 4.81
N LYS A 2 83.01 2.95 4.50
CA LYS A 2 81.78 3.24 5.25
C LYS A 2 80.61 2.58 4.54
N LEU A 3 80.01 1.58 5.21
CA LEU A 3 78.83 0.87 4.72
C LEU A 3 77.59 1.74 4.96
N LYS A 4 76.99 2.21 3.89
CA LYS A 4 75.69 2.96 3.97
C LYS A 4 74.54 1.97 4.03
N ALA A 5 73.86 1.90 5.17
CA ALA A 5 72.62 1.15 5.29
C ALA A 5 71.49 1.94 4.62
N ILE A 6 70.86 1.36 3.60
CA ILE A 6 69.64 1.89 2.97
C ILE A 6 68.46 1.28 3.72
N ILE A 7 67.74 2.10 4.47
CA ILE A 7 66.45 1.76 5.08
C ILE A 7 65.39 1.97 4.02
N ALA A 8 64.84 0.88 3.51
CA ALA A 8 63.67 0.92 2.64
C ALA A 8 62.40 0.95 3.52
N CYS A 9 61.72 2.09 3.61
CA CYS A 9 60.39 2.17 4.20
C CYS A 9 59.35 1.58 3.25
N LEU A 10 58.87 0.35 3.57
CA LEU A 10 57.66 -0.18 2.94
C LEU A 10 56.43 0.54 3.51
N VAL A 11 55.86 1.44 2.74
CA VAL A 11 54.51 1.99 3.05
C VAL A 11 53.49 0.97 2.60
N ALA A 12 52.96 0.20 3.55
CA ALA A 12 51.79 -0.67 3.30
C ALA A 12 50.56 0.20 3.16
N LEU A 13 50.13 0.43 1.90
CA LEU A 13 48.81 0.97 1.60
C LEU A 13 47.73 -0.03 1.95
N THR A 14 47.15 0.07 3.13
CA THR A 14 45.93 -0.65 3.49
C THR A 14 44.77 -0.02 2.73
N PHE A 15 44.35 -0.64 1.63
CA PHE A 15 43.07 -0.34 1.02
C PHE A 15 41.96 -0.82 1.97
N THR A 16 41.42 0.09 2.77
CA THR A 16 40.15 -0.15 3.45
C THR A 16 39.08 -0.14 2.38
N SER A 17 38.62 -1.34 1.98
CA SER A 17 37.40 -1.46 1.18
C SER A 17 36.23 -0.95 2.04
N VAL A 18 35.79 0.29 1.75
CA VAL A 18 34.54 0.78 2.29
C VAL A 18 33.44 -0.09 1.68
N SER A 19 32.97 -1.07 2.44
CA SER A 19 31.75 -1.80 2.10
C SER A 19 30.62 -0.77 2.06
N HIS A 20 30.25 -0.34 0.87
CA HIS A 20 29.01 0.40 0.69
C HIS A 20 27.90 -0.58 1.06
N ALA A 21 27.29 -0.40 2.22
CA ALA A 21 26.06 -1.11 2.57
C ALA A 21 25.08 -0.86 1.42
N GLN A 22 24.74 -1.92 0.67
CA GLN A 22 23.86 -1.80 -0.48
C GLN A 22 22.55 -1.22 0.02
N TYR A 23 22.20 0.01 -0.41
CA TYR A 23 20.93 0.64 -0.06
C TYR A 23 19.80 -0.30 -0.49
N LYS A 24 19.03 -0.76 0.49
CA LYS A 24 17.83 -1.57 0.24
C LYS A 24 16.63 -0.64 0.27
N ASP A 25 16.01 -0.42 -0.88
CA ASP A 25 14.76 0.34 -1.01
C ASP A 25 13.59 -0.46 -0.40
N TRP A 26 13.56 -0.51 0.95
CA TRP A 26 12.59 -1.32 1.70
C TRP A 26 11.14 -0.85 1.49
N ALA A 27 10.92 0.44 1.27
CA ALA A 27 9.62 1.03 0.99
C ALA A 27 9.26 1.01 -0.49
N LYS A 28 10.18 0.56 -1.36
CA LYS A 28 10.05 0.51 -2.81
C LYS A 28 9.73 1.87 -3.43
N PHE A 29 10.45 2.91 -3.02
CA PHE A 29 10.31 4.27 -3.56
C PHE A 29 10.53 4.34 -5.07
N GLU A 30 11.42 3.49 -5.62
CA GLU A 30 11.72 3.45 -7.04
C GLU A 30 10.60 2.82 -7.89
N ARG A 31 9.69 2.04 -7.26
CA ARG A 31 8.65 1.26 -7.96
C ARG A 31 7.83 2.08 -8.96
N TYR A 32 7.49 3.30 -8.61
CA TYR A 32 6.68 4.20 -9.42
C TYR A 32 7.40 5.46 -9.88
N GLN A 33 8.72 5.56 -9.63
CA GLN A 33 9.50 6.78 -9.93
C GLN A 33 9.32 7.22 -11.38
N GLN A 34 9.57 6.33 -12.34
CA GLN A 34 9.39 6.66 -13.76
C GLN A 34 7.92 6.91 -14.10
N LYS A 35 7.02 6.03 -13.66
CA LYS A 35 5.58 6.19 -13.92
C LYS A 35 4.99 7.48 -13.35
N ASN A 36 5.55 7.99 -12.25
CA ASN A 36 5.13 9.29 -11.71
C ASN A 36 5.51 10.46 -12.64
N THR A 37 6.64 10.38 -13.37
CA THR A 37 7.01 11.41 -14.35
C THR A 37 6.18 11.36 -15.63
N GLU A 38 5.53 10.24 -15.91
CA GLU A 38 4.64 10.04 -17.05
C GLU A 38 3.22 10.61 -16.80
N VAL A 39 2.90 10.93 -15.54
CA VAL A 39 1.60 11.57 -15.19
C VAL A 39 1.67 13.05 -15.51
N THR A 40 1.24 13.43 -16.71
CA THR A 40 1.34 14.82 -17.23
C THR A 40 0.13 15.69 -16.87
N SER A 41 -0.96 15.12 -16.36
CA SER A 41 -2.15 15.84 -15.93
C SER A 41 -2.57 15.37 -14.53
N LYS A 42 -3.26 16.23 -13.78
CA LYS A 42 -3.76 15.88 -12.45
C LYS A 42 -4.76 14.72 -12.53
N PRO A 43 -4.49 13.59 -11.87
CA PRO A 43 -5.44 12.48 -11.88
C PRO A 43 -6.75 12.86 -11.18
N ARG A 44 -7.86 12.28 -11.63
CA ARG A 44 -9.11 12.35 -10.86
C ARG A 44 -8.94 11.65 -9.51
N ALA A 45 -8.33 10.46 -9.49
CA ALA A 45 -8.03 9.76 -8.25
C ALA A 45 -6.69 8.97 -8.33
N VAL A 46 -5.99 8.89 -7.21
CA VAL A 46 -4.91 7.92 -6.99
C VAL A 46 -5.43 6.83 -6.07
N PHE A 47 -5.23 5.57 -6.45
CA PHE A 47 -5.57 4.39 -5.65
C PHE A 47 -4.31 3.92 -4.93
N MET A 48 -4.21 4.23 -3.63
CA MET A 48 -3.14 3.79 -2.76
C MET A 48 -3.50 2.47 -2.09
N GLY A 49 -2.61 1.49 -2.16
CA GLY A 49 -2.87 0.18 -1.58
C GLY A 49 -1.72 -0.82 -1.74
N ASP A 50 -2.05 -2.08 -1.57
CA ASP A 50 -1.17 -3.24 -1.63
C ASP A 50 -1.34 -4.07 -2.92
N SER A 51 -1.23 -5.42 -2.81
CA SER A 51 -1.41 -6.34 -3.94
C SER A 51 -2.80 -6.29 -4.55
N ILE A 52 -3.83 -6.00 -3.77
CA ILE A 52 -5.20 -5.90 -4.28
C ILE A 52 -5.29 -4.73 -5.25
N THR A 53 -4.78 -3.57 -4.89
CA THR A 53 -4.72 -2.38 -5.76
C THR A 53 -3.74 -2.57 -6.93
N ASP A 54 -2.58 -3.19 -6.72
CA ASP A 54 -1.58 -3.47 -7.77
C ASP A 54 -2.16 -4.41 -8.84
N ASN A 55 -2.86 -5.47 -8.41
CA ASN A 55 -3.53 -6.42 -9.31
C ASN A 55 -4.73 -5.81 -10.03
N TRP A 56 -5.50 -4.94 -9.37
CA TRP A 56 -6.62 -4.24 -9.98
C TRP A 56 -6.16 -3.43 -11.19
N ALA A 57 -5.18 -2.56 -11.02
CA ALA A 57 -4.63 -1.75 -12.09
C ALA A 57 -3.98 -2.57 -13.23
N LYS A 58 -3.53 -3.80 -12.96
CA LYS A 58 -2.98 -4.71 -13.98
C LYS A 58 -4.03 -5.50 -14.72
N LYS A 59 -5.08 -5.97 -14.00
CA LYS A 59 -6.13 -6.83 -14.57
C LYS A 59 -7.19 -6.02 -15.31
N ASP A 60 -7.40 -4.77 -14.92
CA ASP A 60 -8.39 -3.87 -15.50
C ASP A 60 -7.82 -2.44 -15.67
N GLY A 61 -6.75 -2.34 -16.46
CA GLY A 61 -6.12 -1.05 -16.78
C GLY A 61 -7.06 -0.07 -17.47
N ASP A 62 -8.02 -0.57 -18.23
CA ASP A 62 -9.00 0.25 -18.96
C ASP A 62 -9.92 1.01 -18.00
N PHE A 63 -10.32 0.40 -16.88
CA PHE A 63 -11.07 1.10 -15.83
C PHE A 63 -10.29 2.32 -15.31
N PHE A 64 -9.00 2.16 -15.06
CA PHE A 64 -8.16 3.26 -14.59
C PHE A 64 -7.98 4.35 -15.63
N THR A 65 -7.70 3.96 -16.87
CA THR A 65 -7.45 4.90 -17.97
C THR A 65 -8.71 5.70 -18.31
N ALA A 66 -9.86 5.01 -18.46
CA ALA A 66 -11.13 5.65 -18.82
C ALA A 66 -11.62 6.68 -17.79
N ASN A 67 -11.24 6.52 -16.52
CA ASN A 67 -11.67 7.42 -15.44
C ASN A 67 -10.60 8.43 -15.00
N ASN A 68 -9.45 8.50 -15.66
CA ASN A 68 -8.29 9.28 -15.24
C ASN A 68 -7.86 8.93 -13.81
N PHE A 69 -7.78 7.62 -13.52
CA PHE A 69 -7.29 7.09 -12.25
C PHE A 69 -5.86 6.58 -12.38
N VAL A 70 -5.12 6.60 -11.27
CA VAL A 70 -3.75 6.14 -11.20
C VAL A 70 -3.61 5.11 -10.09
N GLY A 71 -3.23 3.86 -10.45
CA GLY A 71 -2.94 2.81 -9.48
C GLY A 71 -1.56 2.95 -8.87
N ARG A 72 -1.49 2.98 -7.53
CA ARG A 72 -0.26 3.03 -6.72
C ARG A 72 -0.25 1.92 -5.65
N GLY A 73 -0.72 0.74 -6.04
CA GLY A 73 -0.62 -0.47 -5.23
C GLY A 73 0.76 -1.11 -5.32
N ILE A 74 1.27 -1.65 -4.21
CA ILE A 74 2.51 -2.44 -4.18
C ILE A 74 2.28 -3.70 -3.36
N SER A 75 2.40 -4.86 -4.02
CA SER A 75 2.16 -6.17 -3.40
C SER A 75 2.99 -6.38 -2.13
N GLY A 76 2.32 -6.85 -1.07
CA GLY A 76 2.90 -7.17 0.23
C GLY A 76 3.12 -5.98 1.15
N GLN A 77 2.84 -4.75 0.72
CA GLN A 77 3.03 -3.58 1.57
C GLN A 77 1.97 -3.44 2.65
N THR A 78 2.41 -2.98 3.82
CA THR A 78 1.61 -2.58 4.97
C THR A 78 1.32 -1.08 4.95
N THR A 79 0.45 -0.63 5.85
CA THR A 79 0.13 0.80 6.01
C THR A 79 1.35 1.67 6.29
N SER A 80 2.34 1.14 7.03
CA SER A 80 3.61 1.86 7.29
C SER A 80 4.40 2.12 6.01
N HIS A 81 4.49 1.14 5.09
CA HIS A 81 5.14 1.34 3.80
C HIS A 81 4.38 2.36 2.93
N MET A 82 3.04 2.30 2.95
CA MET A 82 2.20 3.23 2.19
C MET A 82 2.37 4.66 2.69
N LEU A 83 2.41 4.85 4.02
CA LEU A 83 2.57 6.16 4.64
C LEU A 83 3.88 6.84 4.22
N VAL A 84 5.01 6.13 4.25
CA VAL A 84 6.32 6.75 3.91
C VAL A 84 6.46 7.11 2.43
N ARG A 85 5.79 6.39 1.51
CA ARG A 85 5.79 6.72 0.08
C ARG A 85 4.62 7.60 -0.36
N PHE A 86 3.73 7.98 0.56
CA PHE A 86 2.50 8.71 0.26
C PHE A 86 2.75 10.05 -0.44
N ARG A 87 3.82 10.75 -0.07
CA ARG A 87 4.18 12.02 -0.72
C ARG A 87 4.43 11.81 -2.22
N ARG A 88 5.35 10.91 -2.57
CA ARG A 88 5.78 10.71 -3.97
C ARG A 88 4.68 10.12 -4.86
N ASP A 89 3.90 9.21 -4.29
CA ASP A 89 2.95 8.39 -5.06
C ASP A 89 1.54 8.96 -5.06
N VAL A 90 1.26 9.95 -4.19
CA VAL A 90 -0.05 10.60 -4.10
C VAL A 90 0.07 12.13 -4.17
N ILE A 91 0.76 12.74 -3.18
CA ILE A 91 0.73 14.20 -3.00
C ILE A 91 1.34 14.92 -4.21
N ASP A 92 2.50 14.45 -4.69
CA ASP A 92 3.22 15.08 -5.78
C ASP A 92 2.48 14.95 -7.13
N LEU A 93 1.55 13.99 -7.27
CA LEU A 93 0.66 13.84 -8.43
C LEU A 93 -0.55 14.79 -8.38
N GLN A 94 -0.83 15.41 -7.24
CA GLN A 94 -1.90 16.38 -7.03
C GLN A 94 -3.30 15.90 -7.49
N PRO A 95 -3.74 14.68 -7.16
CA PRO A 95 -5.04 14.19 -7.58
C PRO A 95 -6.17 14.96 -6.88
N LYS A 96 -7.39 14.85 -7.43
CA LYS A 96 -8.59 15.36 -6.72
C LYS A 96 -8.95 14.47 -5.53
N TYR A 97 -8.80 13.14 -5.68
CA TYR A 97 -9.11 12.15 -4.63
C TYR A 97 -7.93 11.21 -4.40
N VAL A 98 -7.85 10.65 -3.19
CA VAL A 98 -7.04 9.46 -2.91
C VAL A 98 -7.94 8.38 -2.32
N VAL A 99 -7.98 7.21 -2.97
CA VAL A 99 -8.66 6.01 -2.47
C VAL A 99 -7.65 5.19 -1.70
N ILE A 100 -7.93 4.89 -0.43
CA ILE A 100 -7.03 4.14 0.45
C ILE A 100 -7.67 2.79 0.78
N LEU A 101 -7.06 1.71 0.27
CA LEU A 101 -7.42 0.32 0.56
C LEU A 101 -6.20 -0.38 1.15
N ALA A 102 -6.19 -0.54 2.48
CA ALA A 102 -5.00 -0.95 3.22
C ALA A 102 -5.35 -1.65 4.54
N GLY A 103 -4.48 -2.56 5.01
CA GLY A 103 -4.58 -3.21 6.32
C GLY A 103 -4.44 -4.73 6.28
N THR A 104 -4.73 -5.40 5.17
CA THR A 104 -4.67 -6.87 5.11
C THR A 104 -3.27 -7.42 5.38
N ASN A 105 -2.22 -6.77 4.85
CA ASN A 105 -0.83 -7.18 5.08
C ASN A 105 -0.32 -6.83 6.48
N ASP A 106 -0.89 -5.82 7.12
CA ASP A 106 -0.63 -5.49 8.51
C ASP A 106 -1.16 -6.59 9.42
N ILE A 107 -2.44 -6.99 9.24
CA ILE A 107 -3.07 -8.11 9.95
C ILE A 107 -2.32 -9.42 9.69
N ALA A 108 -1.83 -9.63 8.45
CA ALA A 108 -0.98 -10.76 8.09
C ALA A 108 0.45 -10.68 8.69
N LYS A 109 0.79 -9.60 9.43
CA LYS A 109 2.10 -9.37 10.04
C LYS A 109 3.27 -9.46 9.05
N ASN A 110 3.06 -9.02 7.81
CA ASN A 110 4.07 -9.10 6.75
C ASN A 110 5.32 -8.26 7.03
N ASN A 111 5.21 -7.26 7.89
CA ASN A 111 6.33 -6.40 8.33
C ASN A 111 6.46 -6.38 9.87
N GLY A 112 6.20 -7.52 10.51
CA GLY A 112 6.17 -7.64 11.96
C GLY A 112 4.80 -7.33 12.59
N GLU A 113 4.73 -7.43 13.90
CA GLU A 113 3.50 -7.19 14.65
C GLU A 113 3.19 -5.70 14.75
N ILE A 114 1.91 -5.38 14.58
CA ILE A 114 1.37 -4.03 14.73
C ILE A 114 -0.06 -4.13 15.26
N SER A 115 -0.46 -3.24 16.18
CA SER A 115 -1.83 -3.22 16.69
C SER A 115 -2.80 -2.60 15.69
N LEU A 116 -4.10 -2.92 15.83
CA LEU A 116 -5.14 -2.35 14.96
C LEU A 116 -5.21 -0.81 15.09
N GLU A 117 -4.95 -0.28 16.28
CA GLU A 117 -4.88 1.17 16.55
C GLU A 117 -3.74 1.84 15.76
N ASN A 118 -2.59 1.19 15.67
CA ASN A 118 -1.46 1.71 14.90
C ASN A 118 -1.68 1.58 13.39
N ILE A 119 -2.37 0.53 12.93
CA ILE A 119 -2.81 0.42 11.53
C ILE A 119 -3.74 1.59 11.20
N LEU A 120 -4.76 1.82 12.03
CA LEU A 120 -5.66 2.97 11.88
C LEU A 120 -4.88 4.30 11.96
N GLY A 121 -3.93 4.44 12.87
CA GLY A 121 -3.07 5.63 12.99
C GLY A 121 -2.33 5.98 11.70
N ASN A 122 -1.79 4.98 11.01
CA ASN A 122 -1.16 5.17 9.69
C ASN A 122 -2.18 5.64 8.63
N ILE A 123 -3.39 5.06 8.64
CA ILE A 123 -4.48 5.46 7.73
C ILE A 123 -4.92 6.89 8.02
N ILE A 124 -5.09 7.27 9.30
CA ILE A 124 -5.39 8.63 9.74
C ILE A 124 -4.34 9.60 9.24
N SER A 125 -3.06 9.29 9.43
CA SER A 125 -1.95 10.14 8.98
C SER A 125 -1.98 10.37 7.46
N MET A 126 -2.28 9.33 6.66
CA MET A 126 -2.45 9.49 5.21
C MET A 126 -3.65 10.40 4.87
N CYS A 127 -4.77 10.29 5.59
CA CYS A 127 -5.92 11.17 5.40
C CYS A 127 -5.61 12.63 5.76
N GLU A 128 -4.90 12.87 6.85
CA GLU A 128 -4.48 14.21 7.29
C GLU A 128 -3.53 14.84 6.28
N LEU A 129 -2.52 14.10 5.82
CA LEU A 129 -1.62 14.53 4.77
C LEU A 129 -2.39 14.88 3.48
N ALA A 130 -3.35 14.05 3.06
CA ALA A 130 -4.18 14.32 1.91
C ALA A 130 -4.95 15.64 2.06
N LYS A 131 -5.64 15.83 3.21
CA LYS A 131 -6.43 17.05 3.48
C LYS A 131 -5.58 18.32 3.48
N VAL A 132 -4.38 18.29 4.09
CA VAL A 132 -3.43 19.42 4.09
C VAL A 132 -3.07 19.84 2.66
N HIS A 133 -2.98 18.86 1.75
CA HIS A 133 -2.67 19.10 0.33
C HIS A 133 -3.92 19.26 -0.56
N LYS A 134 -5.11 19.46 0.05
CA LYS A 134 -6.39 19.66 -0.65
C LYS A 134 -6.83 18.45 -1.50
N ILE A 135 -6.35 17.28 -1.16
CA ILE A 135 -6.74 16.00 -1.75
C ILE A 135 -7.84 15.40 -0.88
N LYS A 136 -8.94 14.97 -1.49
CA LYS A 136 -10.07 14.37 -0.77
C LYS A 136 -9.82 12.88 -0.54
N PRO A 137 -9.65 12.41 0.71
CA PRO A 137 -9.53 10.98 0.97
C PRO A 137 -10.88 10.28 0.82
N VAL A 138 -10.83 9.04 0.32
CA VAL A 138 -11.92 8.06 0.32
C VAL A 138 -11.35 6.80 0.96
N LEU A 139 -11.97 6.33 2.03
CA LEU A 139 -11.53 5.14 2.74
C LEU A 139 -12.33 3.91 2.28
N CYS A 140 -11.65 2.80 2.12
CA CYS A 140 -12.28 1.52 1.82
C CYS A 140 -12.14 0.57 3.01
N SER A 141 -13.15 -0.29 3.21
CA SER A 141 -12.98 -1.44 4.10
C SER A 141 -11.87 -2.34 3.59
N VAL A 142 -11.11 -2.95 4.49
CA VAL A 142 -10.27 -4.12 4.18
C VAL A 142 -11.19 -5.21 3.67
N LEU A 143 -10.81 -5.88 2.57
CA LEU A 143 -11.61 -6.96 1.99
C LEU A 143 -11.73 -8.14 2.96
N PRO A 144 -12.81 -8.93 2.87
CA PRO A 144 -12.96 -10.11 3.71
C PRO A 144 -11.86 -11.14 3.42
N ALA A 145 -11.40 -11.83 4.46
CA ALA A 145 -10.51 -12.98 4.34
C ALA A 145 -10.66 -13.88 5.57
N ALA A 146 -10.96 -15.16 5.37
CA ALA A 146 -11.05 -16.14 6.45
C ALA A 146 -9.69 -16.72 6.84
N ALA A 147 -8.74 -16.74 5.92
CA ALA A 147 -7.39 -17.24 6.13
C ALA A 147 -6.40 -16.64 5.14
N TYR A 148 -5.13 -16.64 5.49
CA TYR A 148 -4.02 -16.31 4.60
C TYR A 148 -3.22 -17.56 4.25
N LYS A 149 -3.13 -17.92 2.94
CA LYS A 149 -2.39 -19.12 2.52
C LYS A 149 -0.88 -19.05 2.86
N TRP A 150 -0.32 -17.85 2.96
CA TRP A 150 1.09 -17.59 3.30
C TRP A 150 1.35 -17.38 4.80
N ARG A 151 0.28 -17.29 5.63
CA ARG A 151 0.30 -17.14 7.10
C ARG A 151 -0.77 -18.01 7.72
N LYS A 152 -0.61 -19.33 7.64
CA LYS A 152 -1.63 -20.30 8.02
C LYS A 152 -2.03 -20.26 9.50
N GLU A 153 -1.16 -19.71 10.34
CA GLU A 153 -1.37 -19.51 11.78
C GLU A 153 -2.31 -18.34 12.11
N ILE A 154 -2.52 -17.41 11.16
CA ILE A 154 -3.35 -16.22 11.36
C ILE A 154 -4.78 -16.50 10.90
N ARG A 155 -5.75 -16.08 11.72
CA ARG A 155 -7.18 -16.08 11.43
C ARG A 155 -7.67 -14.64 11.35
N PRO A 156 -7.65 -14.02 10.15
CA PRO A 156 -7.78 -12.57 10.01
C PRO A 156 -9.21 -12.03 10.14
N ALA A 157 -10.24 -12.88 9.99
CA ALA A 157 -11.63 -12.44 9.83
C ALA A 157 -12.10 -11.50 10.92
N GLU A 158 -11.84 -11.83 12.21
CA GLU A 158 -12.26 -10.98 13.33
C GLU A 158 -11.49 -9.65 13.38
N ASP A 159 -10.17 -9.69 13.13
CA ASP A 159 -9.34 -8.47 13.13
C ASP A 159 -9.70 -7.55 11.96
N ILE A 160 -10.05 -8.12 10.80
CA ILE A 160 -10.58 -7.37 9.65
C ILE A 160 -11.89 -6.66 10.04
N VAL A 161 -12.83 -7.37 10.65
CA VAL A 161 -14.11 -6.78 11.09
C VAL A 161 -13.87 -5.64 12.09
N LYS A 162 -13.00 -5.86 13.09
CA LYS A 162 -12.65 -4.83 14.09
C LYS A 162 -12.01 -3.61 13.45
N LEU A 163 -10.99 -3.82 12.59
CA LEU A 163 -10.33 -2.74 11.89
C LEU A 163 -11.29 -1.96 11.00
N ASN A 164 -12.18 -2.64 10.28
CA ASN A 164 -13.19 -2.01 9.43
C ASN A 164 -14.16 -1.14 10.25
N SER A 165 -14.60 -1.60 11.44
CA SER A 165 -15.40 -0.78 12.36
C SER A 165 -14.66 0.50 12.75
N MET A 166 -13.39 0.39 13.15
CA MET A 166 -12.57 1.52 13.53
C MET A 166 -12.36 2.52 12.38
N ILE A 167 -12.11 2.02 11.15
CA ILE A 167 -11.97 2.87 9.95
C ILE A 167 -13.29 3.59 9.65
N GLN A 168 -14.43 2.88 9.73
CA GLN A 168 -15.75 3.43 9.47
C GLN A 168 -16.12 4.52 10.48
N GLU A 169 -15.85 4.29 11.77
CA GLU A 169 -16.09 5.28 12.82
C GLU A 169 -15.26 6.55 12.60
N TYR A 170 -13.96 6.40 12.29
CA TYR A 170 -13.10 7.53 11.94
C TYR A 170 -13.61 8.27 10.71
N ALA A 171 -13.98 7.55 9.64
CA ALA A 171 -14.52 8.14 8.42
C ALA A 171 -15.78 8.97 8.69
N LYS A 172 -16.72 8.41 9.47
CA LYS A 172 -17.96 9.08 9.87
C LYS A 172 -17.68 10.34 10.69
N ALA A 173 -16.82 10.26 11.70
CA ALA A 173 -16.47 11.40 12.55
C ALA A 173 -15.81 12.54 11.78
N ASN A 174 -15.07 12.22 10.70
CA ASN A 174 -14.31 13.16 9.90
C ASN A 174 -14.98 13.53 8.56
N ARG A 175 -16.20 13.07 8.31
CA ARG A 175 -16.97 13.28 7.06
C ARG A 175 -16.18 12.83 5.81
N ILE A 176 -15.45 11.71 5.95
CA ILE A 176 -14.73 11.08 4.86
C ILE A 176 -15.65 10.00 4.26
N PRO A 177 -15.81 9.92 2.93
CA PRO A 177 -16.51 8.81 2.28
C PRO A 177 -15.89 7.47 2.65
N TYR A 178 -16.75 6.48 2.95
CA TYR A 178 -16.34 5.11 3.27
C TYR A 178 -17.02 4.12 2.33
N VAL A 179 -16.23 3.32 1.64
CA VAL A 179 -16.73 2.30 0.69
C VAL A 179 -16.65 0.94 1.38
N ASP A 180 -17.80 0.37 1.67
CA ASP A 180 -17.90 -0.91 2.39
C ASP A 180 -17.89 -2.11 1.44
N TYR A 181 -16.75 -2.43 0.89
CA TYR A 181 -16.55 -3.64 0.09
C TYR A 181 -16.75 -4.91 0.91
N HIS A 182 -16.36 -4.90 2.20
CA HIS A 182 -16.41 -6.07 3.06
C HIS A 182 -17.83 -6.63 3.18
N SER A 183 -18.79 -5.79 3.49
CA SER A 183 -20.18 -6.23 3.69
C SER A 183 -20.83 -6.80 2.42
N VAL A 184 -20.40 -6.30 1.24
CA VAL A 184 -20.92 -6.75 -0.05
C VAL A 184 -20.28 -8.05 -0.55
N LEU A 185 -19.00 -8.25 -0.22
CA LEU A 185 -18.20 -9.33 -0.81
C LEU A 185 -18.01 -10.55 0.10
N LYS A 186 -18.34 -10.45 1.39
CA LYS A 186 -18.10 -11.51 2.36
C LYS A 186 -19.08 -12.67 2.24
N ASP A 187 -18.61 -13.87 2.58
CA ASP A 187 -19.44 -15.03 2.91
C ASP A 187 -19.87 -15.03 4.38
N GLU A 188 -20.54 -16.11 4.80
CA GLU A 188 -21.01 -16.33 6.18
C GLU A 188 -19.86 -16.45 7.20
N ASN A 189 -18.64 -16.73 6.76
CA ASN A 189 -17.44 -16.86 7.60
C ASN A 189 -16.58 -15.57 7.60
N ASN A 190 -17.11 -14.45 7.08
CA ASN A 190 -16.37 -13.22 6.81
C ASN A 190 -15.12 -13.44 5.91
N GLY A 191 -15.14 -14.45 5.05
CA GLY A 191 -14.15 -14.74 4.04
C GLY A 191 -14.54 -14.15 2.68
N LEU A 192 -13.56 -14.04 1.78
CA LEU A 192 -13.82 -13.74 0.37
C LEU A 192 -14.09 -15.05 -0.37
N PRO A 193 -15.31 -15.25 -0.92
CA PRO A 193 -15.68 -16.50 -1.56
C PRO A 193 -14.77 -16.87 -2.73
N GLU A 194 -14.58 -18.16 -3.00
CA GLU A 194 -13.72 -18.66 -4.09
C GLU A 194 -14.16 -18.12 -5.45
N VAL A 195 -15.46 -17.91 -5.67
CA VAL A 195 -15.99 -17.30 -6.90
C VAL A 195 -15.45 -15.89 -7.13
N HIS A 196 -15.04 -15.19 -6.09
CA HIS A 196 -14.45 -13.84 -6.15
C HIS A 196 -12.93 -13.85 -6.05
N ALA A 197 -12.34 -14.85 -5.38
CA ALA A 197 -10.90 -14.96 -5.20
C ALA A 197 -10.46 -16.41 -4.96
N ALA A 198 -9.77 -17.02 -5.90
CA ALA A 198 -9.33 -18.42 -5.82
C ALA A 198 -8.39 -18.71 -4.63
N ASP A 199 -7.74 -17.70 -4.09
CA ASP A 199 -6.88 -17.81 -2.90
C ASP A 199 -7.53 -17.28 -1.62
N GLY A 200 -8.78 -16.77 -1.73
CA GLY A 200 -9.53 -16.18 -0.64
C GLY A 200 -9.10 -14.76 -0.24
N VAL A 201 -8.24 -14.10 -1.04
CA VAL A 201 -7.69 -12.76 -0.74
C VAL A 201 -7.64 -11.83 -1.95
N HIS A 202 -7.17 -12.32 -3.12
CA HIS A 202 -6.92 -11.49 -4.27
C HIS A 202 -8.06 -11.57 -5.29
N PRO A 203 -8.83 -10.48 -5.47
CA PRO A 203 -9.99 -10.46 -6.36
C PRO A 203 -9.66 -10.90 -7.80
N ASN A 204 -10.58 -11.64 -8.41
CA ASN A 204 -10.61 -11.84 -9.84
C ASN A 204 -11.25 -10.62 -10.55
N VAL A 205 -11.33 -10.65 -11.88
CA VAL A 205 -11.88 -9.54 -12.68
C VAL A 205 -13.33 -9.26 -12.32
N ASP A 206 -14.16 -10.29 -12.15
CA ASP A 206 -15.58 -10.10 -11.84
C ASP A 206 -15.79 -9.43 -10.49
N CYS A 207 -14.97 -9.80 -9.49
CA CYS A 207 -14.98 -9.14 -8.19
C CYS A 207 -14.54 -7.66 -8.31
N TYR A 208 -13.50 -7.36 -9.09
CA TYR A 208 -13.14 -5.96 -9.36
C TYR A 208 -14.27 -5.19 -10.03
N LYS A 209 -15.05 -5.79 -10.94
CA LYS A 209 -16.21 -5.12 -11.53
C LYS A 209 -17.30 -4.75 -10.53
N ILE A 210 -17.46 -5.53 -9.46
CA ILE A 210 -18.33 -5.15 -8.35
C ILE A 210 -17.74 -3.95 -7.60
N MET A 211 -16.45 -4.00 -7.26
CA MET A 211 -15.75 -2.93 -6.55
C MET A 211 -15.75 -1.60 -7.35
N GLU A 212 -15.63 -1.67 -8.68
CA GLU A 212 -15.66 -0.53 -9.59
C GLU A 212 -17.00 0.23 -9.53
N LYS A 213 -18.11 -0.51 -9.59
CA LYS A 213 -19.45 0.09 -9.47
C LYS A 213 -19.61 0.84 -8.16
N MET A 214 -19.11 0.25 -7.06
CA MET A 214 -19.21 0.85 -5.74
C MET A 214 -18.35 2.11 -5.61
N ILE A 215 -17.09 2.08 -6.03
CA ILE A 215 -16.19 3.23 -5.85
C ILE A 215 -16.58 4.43 -6.70
N LEU A 216 -17.16 4.21 -7.89
CA LEU A 216 -17.58 5.30 -8.77
C LEU A 216 -18.67 6.21 -8.17
N GLU A 217 -19.44 5.72 -7.20
CA GLU A 217 -20.44 6.51 -6.47
C GLU A 217 -19.81 7.58 -5.56
N TYR A 218 -18.53 7.47 -5.25
CA TYR A 218 -17.81 8.33 -4.30
C TYR A 218 -16.77 9.27 -4.95
N LEU A 219 -16.55 9.17 -6.27
CA LEU A 219 -15.47 9.91 -6.98
C LEU A 219 -15.98 10.99 -7.97
#